data_20663a37fa42df38cd7564e9429c03b5
#
_entry.id   20663a37fa42df38cd7564e9429c03b5
#
_cell.length_a   1.000
_cell.length_b   1.000
_cell.length_c   1.000
_cell.angle_alpha   90.00
_cell.angle_beta   90.00
_cell.angle_gamma   90.00
#
_symmetry.space_group_name_H-M   'P 1'
#
loop_
_entity.id
_entity.type
_entity.pdbx_description
1 polymer ?
#
loop_
_entity_poly.entity_id
_entity_poly.type
_entity_poly.pdbx_seq_one_letter_code
_entity_poly.pdbx_strand_id
1 'polypeptide(L)'
;GSEMCIRDRYGIAKIVPPEGWHMDFSVDQSTFRFRTRVQRLNELSAERRVAQNYIEQLEQFHAQQGHGRVYIPQLCHRPVDLYALKHAVNVHGTNAWERVAHLLGYDEGDVPKCASVLESAYMRLVEPFEAFLSRTRAGDTPAVSHVPFKAADTCSVCQDESSSPLITCVECERAYHLACVTPTLSQVPRGVWVCPTCLVHTGGDFGFEDGETHSLYSFWQRCHAFEQIWAERAGWDDWHSLSLSEREDRVEAEFWRLVHCMDEHVDVEYGADVHSTTHGHASPTMESDPLNVYARSGWNLNNMPILADSLLRYIRSEISGMTAPWIYIGMMFSAFCWHNEDHYTYSINYQHWGATKTWYGVPGADAEAFEAAMERIAPELFAACPDLLLQLVTMMSPALARREGVRMYACNQRPNEFVVTYPKAYHSGLNQGFNLNEAVNFALPDWVMDGLACVRRYQKHARQPVFSHDELLVSIALHNQQLHTAAWLHPAFEDMVQREIHGRD
;
A
#
# COMPACT_ATOMS: atom_id res chain seq x y z
N GLY A 1 -15.78 29.60 0.41
CA GLY A 1 -15.03 29.83 -0.85
C GLY A 1 -13.55 29.45 -0.76
N SER A 2 -12.91 29.58 0.42
CA SER A 2 -11.49 29.25 0.60
C SER A 2 -11.22 27.75 0.69
N GLU A 3 -12.11 26.99 1.30
CA GLU A 3 -11.92 25.55 1.52
C GLU A 3 -11.99 24.73 0.22
N MET A 4 -12.94 25.05 -0.67
CA MET A 4 -13.02 24.40 -1.99
C MET A 4 -11.75 24.67 -2.83
N CYS A 5 -11.16 25.87 -2.75
CA CYS A 5 -9.92 26.18 -3.45
C CYS A 5 -8.72 25.36 -2.95
N ILE A 6 -8.62 25.05 -1.64
CA ILE A 6 -7.57 24.24 -1.07
C ILE A 6 -7.77 22.77 -1.48
N ARG A 7 -9.00 22.24 -1.34
CA ARG A 7 -9.38 20.90 -1.76
C ARG A 7 -8.97 20.63 -3.20
N ASP A 8 -9.45 21.47 -4.13
CA ASP A 8 -9.27 21.26 -5.57
C ASP A 8 -7.82 21.46 -6.02
N ARG A 9 -7.05 22.23 -5.25
CA ARG A 9 -5.69 22.60 -5.63
C ARG A 9 -4.60 21.70 -5.07
N TYR A 10 -4.73 21.24 -3.80
CA TYR A 10 -3.63 20.61 -3.07
C TYR A 10 -3.93 19.18 -2.62
N GLY A 11 -5.17 18.81 -2.39
CA GLY A 11 -5.59 17.49 -1.90
C GLY A 11 -5.31 17.23 -0.42
N ILE A 12 -4.38 17.95 0.20
CA ILE A 12 -4.06 17.92 1.63
C ILE A 12 -3.94 19.34 2.18
N ALA A 13 -4.21 19.51 3.47
CA ALA A 13 -4.02 20.78 4.16
C ALA A 13 -3.46 20.56 5.57
N LYS A 14 -2.46 21.35 5.94
CA LYS A 14 -1.95 21.41 7.31
C LYS A 14 -2.63 22.51 8.08
N ILE A 15 -3.03 22.20 9.32
CA ILE A 15 -3.63 23.15 10.27
C ILE A 15 -2.68 23.25 11.46
N VAL A 16 -2.26 24.49 11.75
CA VAL A 16 -1.41 24.81 12.88
C VAL A 16 -2.29 25.49 13.93
N PRO A 17 -2.58 24.85 15.07
CA PRO A 17 -3.33 25.47 16.14
C PRO A 17 -2.63 26.69 16.73
N PRO A 18 -3.33 27.55 17.46
CA PRO A 18 -2.73 28.65 18.19
C PRO A 18 -1.64 28.20 19.18
N GLU A 19 -0.67 29.06 19.43
CA GLU A 19 0.39 28.79 20.40
C GLU A 19 -0.19 28.41 21.77
N GLY A 20 0.37 27.35 22.38
CA GLY A 20 -0.09 26.81 23.66
C GLY A 20 -1.31 25.87 23.59
N TRP A 21 -1.93 25.71 22.43
CA TRP A 21 -2.96 24.69 22.26
C TRP A 21 -2.31 23.31 22.01
N HIS A 22 -2.75 22.31 22.76
CA HIS A 22 -2.36 20.90 22.54
C HIS A 22 -3.48 19.98 23.04
N MET A 23 -3.64 18.84 22.41
CA MET A 23 -4.51 17.78 22.90
C MET A 23 -3.79 16.99 23.99
N ASP A 24 -4.48 16.73 25.10
CA ASP A 24 -3.94 15.88 26.14
C ASP A 24 -3.77 14.44 25.63
N PHE A 25 -2.69 13.80 26.06
CA PHE A 25 -2.40 12.42 25.71
C PHE A 25 -2.89 11.48 26.80
N SER A 26 -3.81 10.55 26.45
CA SER A 26 -4.59 9.77 27.42
C SER A 26 -4.25 8.28 27.48
N VAL A 27 -3.34 7.80 26.61
CA VAL A 27 -2.93 6.38 26.63
C VAL A 27 -2.23 6.04 27.93
N ASP A 28 -2.66 4.97 28.60
CA ASP A 28 -1.92 4.39 29.72
C ASP A 28 -0.63 3.69 29.22
N GLN A 29 0.48 4.39 29.31
CA GLN A 29 1.79 3.92 28.82
C GLN A 29 2.27 2.64 29.51
N SER A 30 1.77 2.33 30.70
CA SER A 30 2.16 1.14 31.46
C SER A 30 1.58 -0.15 30.86
N THR A 31 0.38 -0.07 30.31
CA THR A 31 -0.37 -1.20 29.77
C THR A 31 -0.40 -1.23 28.25
N PHE A 32 -0.20 -0.09 27.58
CA PHE A 32 -0.27 0.01 26.13
C PHE A 32 0.78 -0.86 25.45
N ARG A 33 0.30 -1.77 24.62
CA ARG A 33 1.12 -2.64 23.75
C ARG A 33 0.56 -2.60 22.35
N PHE A 34 1.44 -2.65 21.36
CA PHE A 34 1.05 -2.68 19.95
C PHE A 34 2.00 -3.56 19.17
N ARG A 35 1.50 -4.15 18.11
CA ARG A 35 2.28 -4.92 17.15
C ARG A 35 2.71 -4.01 16.00
N THR A 36 3.95 -4.14 15.57
CA THR A 36 4.47 -3.42 14.40
C THR A 36 4.30 -4.25 13.13
N ARG A 37 4.43 -3.58 11.99
CA ARG A 37 4.71 -4.18 10.68
C ARG A 37 6.12 -3.81 10.28
N VAL A 38 6.88 -4.77 9.79
CA VAL A 38 8.18 -4.54 9.15
C VAL A 38 7.95 -4.10 7.71
N GLN A 39 8.70 -3.12 7.26
CA GLN A 39 8.68 -2.59 5.90
C GLN A 39 10.08 -2.65 5.32
N ARG A 40 10.26 -3.34 4.19
CA ARG A 40 11.50 -3.34 3.40
C ARG A 40 11.47 -2.17 2.42
N LEU A 41 12.28 -1.16 2.67
CA LEU A 41 12.19 0.11 1.96
C LEU A 41 12.39 0.01 0.45
N ASN A 42 13.32 -0.80 -0.01
CA ASN A 42 13.61 -1.00 -1.43
C ASN A 42 12.49 -1.75 -2.19
N GLU A 43 11.52 -2.34 -1.49
CA GLU A 43 10.36 -3.00 -2.08
C GLU A 43 9.11 -2.09 -2.16
N LEU A 44 9.15 -0.91 -1.55
CA LEU A 44 8.03 0.03 -1.59
C LEU A 44 7.86 0.74 -2.94
N SER A 45 8.92 0.85 -3.76
CA SER A 45 8.84 1.47 -5.08
C SER A 45 8.04 0.61 -6.07
N ALA A 46 6.99 1.17 -6.65
CA ALA A 46 6.19 0.48 -7.68
C ALA A 46 7.05 0.02 -8.87
N GLU A 47 7.99 0.86 -9.32
CA GLU A 47 8.90 0.55 -10.43
C GLU A 47 9.84 -0.63 -10.08
N ARG A 48 10.36 -0.65 -8.85
CA ARG A 48 11.25 -1.72 -8.38
C ARG A 48 10.52 -3.00 -8.06
N ARG A 49 9.32 -2.89 -7.52
CA ARG A 49 8.49 -4.04 -7.16
C ARG A 49 8.15 -4.93 -8.36
N VAL A 50 8.01 -4.36 -9.56
CA VAL A 50 7.81 -5.15 -10.80
C VAL A 50 8.96 -6.13 -11.01
N ALA A 51 10.20 -5.63 -10.94
CA ALA A 51 11.40 -6.47 -11.10
C ALA A 51 11.51 -7.50 -9.98
N GLN A 52 11.27 -7.08 -8.74
CA GLN A 52 11.33 -7.95 -7.57
C GLN A 52 10.29 -9.08 -7.66
N ASN A 53 9.03 -8.73 -7.95
CA ASN A 53 7.96 -9.69 -8.13
C ASN A 53 8.25 -10.70 -9.24
N TYR A 54 8.84 -10.24 -10.34
CA TYR A 54 9.27 -11.13 -11.43
C TYR A 54 10.32 -12.13 -10.97
N ILE A 55 11.31 -11.70 -10.19
CA ILE A 55 12.36 -12.57 -9.67
C ILE A 55 11.79 -13.59 -8.68
N GLU A 56 10.91 -13.17 -7.77
CA GLU A 56 10.26 -14.08 -6.81
C GLU A 56 9.42 -15.14 -7.50
N GLN A 57 8.62 -14.76 -8.50
CA GLN A 57 7.85 -15.70 -9.31
C GLN A 57 8.76 -16.67 -10.08
N LEU A 58 9.85 -16.17 -10.66
CA LEU A 58 10.84 -17.00 -11.38
C LEU A 58 11.52 -18.00 -10.44
N GLU A 59 11.95 -17.57 -9.26
CA GLU A 59 12.56 -18.44 -8.26
C GLU A 59 11.59 -19.51 -7.78
N GLN A 60 10.35 -19.14 -7.48
CA GLN A 60 9.30 -20.06 -7.07
C GLN A 60 8.97 -21.07 -8.18
N PHE A 61 8.89 -20.62 -9.44
CA PHE A 61 8.71 -21.50 -10.59
C PHE A 61 9.82 -22.57 -10.68
N HIS A 62 11.09 -22.16 -10.63
CA HIS A 62 12.20 -23.11 -10.71
C HIS A 62 12.27 -24.06 -9.51
N ALA A 63 12.01 -23.56 -8.30
CA ALA A 63 11.97 -24.41 -7.10
C ALA A 63 10.90 -25.49 -7.22
N GLN A 64 9.72 -25.16 -7.72
CA GLN A 64 8.61 -26.10 -7.93
C GLN A 64 8.89 -27.14 -9.03
N GLN A 65 9.70 -26.79 -10.03
CA GLN A 65 10.13 -27.75 -11.08
C GLN A 65 11.25 -28.70 -10.60
N GLY A 66 11.71 -28.57 -9.36
CA GLY A 66 12.77 -29.41 -8.80
C GLY A 66 14.18 -28.98 -9.19
N HIS A 67 14.34 -27.80 -9.77
CA HIS A 67 15.67 -27.27 -10.17
C HIS A 67 16.49 -26.76 -8.97
N GLY A 68 15.93 -26.82 -7.75
CA GLY A 68 16.57 -26.32 -6.55
C GLY A 68 16.58 -24.78 -6.48
N ARG A 69 17.50 -24.24 -5.68
CA ARG A 69 17.66 -22.78 -5.55
C ARG A 69 18.22 -22.19 -6.84
N VAL A 70 17.60 -21.12 -7.33
CA VAL A 70 18.09 -20.38 -8.48
C VAL A 70 19.42 -19.70 -8.11
N TYR A 71 20.44 -19.94 -8.93
CA TYR A 71 21.72 -19.25 -8.81
C TYR A 71 21.82 -18.18 -9.90
N ILE A 72 21.75 -16.92 -9.50
CA ILE A 72 21.93 -15.77 -10.38
C ILE A 72 23.43 -15.53 -10.57
N PRO A 73 23.96 -15.59 -11.82
CA PRO A 73 25.37 -15.36 -12.06
C PRO A 73 25.79 -13.94 -11.74
N GLN A 74 27.04 -13.76 -11.33
CA GLN A 74 27.65 -12.44 -11.14
C GLN A 74 28.51 -12.07 -12.35
N LEU A 75 28.36 -10.85 -12.84
CA LEU A 75 29.16 -10.25 -13.90
C LEU A 75 29.71 -8.90 -13.43
N CYS A 76 31.00 -8.65 -13.60
CA CYS A 76 31.64 -7.41 -13.19
C CYS A 76 31.32 -7.02 -11.74
N HIS A 77 31.40 -7.99 -10.81
CA HIS A 77 31.13 -7.85 -9.37
C HIS A 77 29.68 -7.47 -8.99
N ARG A 78 28.71 -7.59 -9.90
CA ARG A 78 27.30 -7.39 -9.64
C ARG A 78 26.46 -8.60 -10.10
N PRO A 79 25.36 -8.93 -9.43
CA PRO A 79 24.43 -9.96 -9.91
C PRO A 79 23.79 -9.52 -11.23
N VAL A 80 23.54 -10.47 -12.12
CA VAL A 80 22.81 -10.20 -13.36
C VAL A 80 21.36 -9.86 -13.03
N ASP A 81 20.91 -8.69 -13.47
CA ASP A 81 19.51 -8.32 -13.39
C ASP A 81 18.71 -9.11 -14.44
N LEU A 82 18.02 -10.18 -13.99
CA LEU A 82 17.26 -11.07 -14.87
C LEU A 82 16.02 -10.38 -15.49
N TYR A 83 15.45 -9.41 -14.80
CA TYR A 83 14.33 -8.64 -15.32
C TYR A 83 14.76 -7.68 -16.42
N ALA A 84 15.85 -6.95 -16.22
CA ALA A 84 16.45 -6.12 -17.27
C ALA A 84 16.95 -6.98 -18.45
N LEU A 85 17.50 -8.16 -18.19
CA LEU A 85 17.93 -9.12 -19.22
C LEU A 85 16.75 -9.54 -20.10
N LYS A 86 15.61 -9.91 -19.53
CA LYS A 86 14.37 -10.19 -20.26
C LYS A 86 14.01 -9.05 -21.22
N HIS A 87 13.98 -7.81 -20.72
CA HIS A 87 13.64 -6.65 -21.54
C HIS A 87 14.65 -6.40 -22.65
N ALA A 88 15.95 -6.52 -22.37
CA ALA A 88 17.00 -6.35 -23.35
C ALA A 88 16.89 -7.38 -24.49
N VAL A 89 16.57 -8.63 -24.16
CA VAL A 89 16.35 -9.70 -25.16
C VAL A 89 15.06 -9.46 -25.95
N ASN A 90 14.01 -8.97 -25.33
CA ASN A 90 12.77 -8.60 -26.06
C ASN A 90 13.02 -7.51 -27.10
N VAL A 91 13.95 -6.59 -26.84
CA VAL A 91 14.32 -5.50 -27.78
C VAL A 91 15.23 -5.99 -28.89
N HIS A 92 16.25 -6.79 -28.58
CA HIS A 92 17.32 -7.14 -29.54
C HIS A 92 17.23 -8.57 -30.08
N GLY A 93 16.40 -9.42 -29.49
CA GLY A 93 16.30 -10.83 -29.85
C GLY A 93 17.42 -11.70 -29.27
N THR A 94 17.21 -13.03 -29.32
CA THR A 94 18.11 -14.04 -28.77
C THR A 94 19.40 -14.29 -29.59
N ASN A 95 19.62 -13.55 -30.66
CA ASN A 95 20.80 -13.68 -31.53
C ASN A 95 21.76 -12.47 -31.44
N ALA A 96 21.53 -11.54 -30.53
CA ALA A 96 22.26 -10.27 -30.47
C ALA A 96 22.84 -10.00 -29.06
N TRP A 97 23.48 -11.01 -28.46
CA TRP A 97 23.92 -10.97 -27.06
C TRP A 97 24.92 -9.86 -26.74
N GLU A 98 25.78 -9.46 -27.68
CA GLU A 98 26.66 -8.30 -27.50
C GLU A 98 25.86 -6.99 -27.35
N ARG A 99 24.80 -6.82 -28.16
CA ARG A 99 23.90 -5.65 -28.03
C ARG A 99 23.12 -5.69 -26.73
N VAL A 100 22.68 -6.88 -26.29
CA VAL A 100 22.05 -7.07 -25.00
C VAL A 100 23.00 -6.66 -23.87
N ALA A 101 24.27 -7.07 -23.94
CA ALA A 101 25.28 -6.68 -22.95
C ALA A 101 25.51 -5.17 -22.92
N HIS A 102 25.60 -4.51 -24.07
CA HIS A 102 25.70 -3.04 -24.16
C HIS A 102 24.49 -2.34 -23.55
N LEU A 103 23.26 -2.79 -23.85
CA LEU A 103 22.04 -2.20 -23.30
C LEU A 103 22.00 -2.35 -21.76
N LEU A 104 22.54 -3.42 -21.22
CA LEU A 104 22.66 -3.64 -19.78
C LEU A 104 23.84 -2.87 -19.12
N GLY A 105 24.57 -2.06 -19.89
CA GLY A 105 25.61 -1.17 -19.39
C GLY A 105 26.90 -1.88 -19.02
N TYR A 106 27.29 -2.96 -19.73
CA TYR A 106 28.61 -3.57 -19.63
C TYR A 106 29.60 -2.86 -20.55
N ASP A 107 30.83 -2.68 -20.08
CA ASP A 107 31.88 -1.98 -20.82
C ASP A 107 32.34 -2.77 -22.07
N GLU A 108 32.74 -2.08 -23.13
CA GLU A 108 33.13 -2.66 -24.41
C GLU A 108 34.17 -3.82 -24.28
N GLY A 109 35.13 -3.69 -23.35
CA GLY A 109 36.16 -4.69 -23.12
C GLY A 109 35.64 -6.00 -22.51
N ASP A 110 34.54 -5.99 -21.82
CA ASP A 110 33.93 -7.13 -21.13
C ASP A 110 32.73 -7.73 -21.89
N VAL A 111 32.21 -7.05 -22.89
CA VAL A 111 31.04 -7.46 -23.68
C VAL A 111 31.10 -8.90 -24.19
N PRO A 112 32.18 -9.39 -24.81
CA PRO A 112 32.21 -10.78 -25.32
C PRO A 112 32.10 -11.86 -24.23
N LYS A 113 32.65 -11.59 -23.04
CA LYS A 113 32.54 -12.50 -21.88
C LYS A 113 31.16 -12.42 -21.25
N CYS A 114 30.64 -11.22 -21.12
CA CYS A 114 29.31 -10.97 -20.59
C CYS A 114 28.23 -11.58 -21.46
N ALA A 115 28.31 -11.45 -22.78
CA ALA A 115 27.37 -11.99 -23.74
C ALA A 115 27.10 -13.50 -23.55
N SER A 116 28.14 -14.29 -23.41
CA SER A 116 28.03 -15.77 -23.20
C SER A 116 27.36 -16.11 -21.85
N VAL A 117 27.65 -15.36 -20.79
CA VAL A 117 27.05 -15.60 -19.47
C VAL A 117 25.58 -15.15 -19.47
N LEU A 118 25.28 -14.03 -20.12
CA LEU A 118 23.90 -13.52 -20.27
C LEU A 118 23.04 -14.50 -21.08
N GLU A 119 23.55 -15.02 -22.18
CA GLU A 119 22.88 -16.06 -22.95
C GLU A 119 22.58 -17.29 -22.11
N SER A 120 23.58 -17.83 -21.41
CA SER A 120 23.39 -18.99 -20.52
C SER A 120 22.39 -18.72 -19.40
N ALA A 121 22.41 -17.53 -18.80
CA ALA A 121 21.45 -17.13 -17.78
C ALA A 121 20.03 -17.05 -18.33
N TYR A 122 19.87 -16.40 -19.49
CA TYR A 122 18.56 -16.27 -20.15
C TYR A 122 17.98 -17.64 -20.51
N MET A 123 18.70 -18.47 -21.25
CA MET A 123 18.21 -19.78 -21.70
C MET A 123 17.91 -20.74 -20.55
N ARG A 124 18.62 -20.63 -19.45
CA ARG A 124 18.43 -21.52 -18.30
C ARG A 124 17.37 -21.03 -17.33
N LEU A 125 17.27 -19.73 -17.07
CA LEU A 125 16.44 -19.17 -16.03
C LEU A 125 15.22 -18.42 -16.57
N VAL A 126 15.43 -17.54 -17.55
CA VAL A 126 14.40 -16.61 -18.02
C VAL A 126 13.47 -17.26 -19.05
N GLU A 127 14.02 -17.88 -20.09
CA GLU A 127 13.24 -18.42 -21.21
C GLU A 127 12.23 -19.50 -20.78
N PRO A 128 12.55 -20.47 -19.91
CA PRO A 128 11.58 -21.44 -19.44
C PRO A 128 10.43 -20.79 -18.66
N PHE A 129 10.72 -19.75 -17.87
CA PHE A 129 9.74 -19.02 -17.12
C PHE A 129 8.86 -18.14 -18.02
N GLU A 130 9.43 -17.44 -19.01
CA GLU A 130 8.66 -16.67 -20.00
C GLU A 130 7.74 -17.57 -20.85
N ALA A 131 8.21 -18.76 -21.23
CA ALA A 131 7.38 -19.74 -21.90
C ALA A 131 6.23 -20.25 -21.03
N PHE A 132 6.45 -20.37 -19.72
CA PHE A 132 5.40 -20.68 -18.75
C PHE A 132 4.39 -19.53 -18.63
N LEU A 133 4.86 -18.29 -18.43
CA LEU A 133 4.00 -17.11 -18.34
C LEU A 133 3.11 -16.95 -19.58
N SER A 134 3.69 -17.11 -20.77
CA SER A 134 2.98 -16.97 -22.04
C SER A 134 1.84 -17.99 -22.16
N ARG A 135 2.07 -19.25 -21.80
CA ARG A 135 1.05 -20.31 -21.81
C ARG A 135 -0.04 -20.06 -20.77
N THR A 136 0.34 -19.66 -19.57
CA THR A 136 -0.63 -19.39 -18.49
C THR A 136 -1.54 -18.21 -18.83
N ARG A 137 -0.99 -17.13 -19.41
CA ARG A 137 -1.74 -15.95 -19.86
C ARG A 137 -2.60 -16.19 -21.09
N ALA A 138 -2.19 -17.07 -21.99
CA ALA A 138 -2.99 -17.45 -23.18
C ALA A 138 -4.26 -18.27 -22.85
N GLY A 139 -4.45 -18.65 -21.58
CA GLY A 139 -5.61 -19.44 -21.17
C GLY A 139 -5.49 -20.94 -21.48
N ASP A 140 -4.30 -21.42 -21.82
CA ASP A 140 -3.98 -22.85 -21.95
C ASP A 140 -4.03 -23.59 -20.59
N THR A 141 -4.14 -22.84 -19.51
CA THR A 141 -4.56 -23.36 -18.20
C THR A 141 -6.08 -23.20 -18.09
N PRO A 142 -6.83 -24.24 -17.70
CA PRO A 142 -8.27 -24.16 -17.57
C PRO A 142 -8.68 -22.96 -16.73
N ALA A 143 -9.58 -22.13 -17.27
CA ALA A 143 -10.09 -20.96 -16.58
C ALA A 143 -10.57 -21.39 -15.19
N VAL A 144 -10.01 -20.75 -14.17
CA VAL A 144 -10.41 -20.95 -12.79
C VAL A 144 -11.83 -20.37 -12.66
N SER A 145 -12.86 -21.20 -12.83
CA SER A 145 -14.23 -20.78 -12.58
C SER A 145 -14.36 -20.39 -11.11
N HIS A 146 -14.94 -19.22 -10.84
CA HIS A 146 -15.36 -18.79 -9.50
C HIS A 146 -16.52 -19.66 -9.00
N VAL A 147 -16.30 -20.98 -8.87
CA VAL A 147 -17.27 -21.89 -8.25
C VAL A 147 -17.02 -21.87 -6.75
N PRO A 148 -18.08 -21.74 -5.92
CA PRO A 148 -17.92 -21.79 -4.47
C PRO A 148 -17.26 -23.09 -4.05
N PHE A 149 -16.37 -22.96 -3.08
CA PHE A 149 -15.59 -23.99 -2.41
C PHE A 149 -16.28 -25.36 -2.34
N LYS A 150 -15.73 -26.36 -3.04
CA LYS A 150 -15.98 -27.77 -2.77
C LYS A 150 -14.67 -28.42 -2.36
N ALA A 151 -14.76 -29.30 -1.38
CA ALA A 151 -13.65 -29.93 -0.67
C ALA A 151 -12.46 -30.35 -1.55
N ALA A 152 -11.26 -30.32 -0.95
CA ALA A 152 -9.92 -30.57 -1.52
C ALA A 152 -9.69 -31.99 -2.11
N ASP A 153 -10.74 -32.75 -2.39
CA ASP A 153 -10.66 -34.17 -2.76
C ASP A 153 -10.74 -34.41 -4.29
N THR A 154 -10.99 -33.34 -5.07
CA THR A 154 -11.12 -33.43 -6.54
C THR A 154 -10.12 -32.52 -7.25
N CYS A 155 -9.53 -33.00 -8.34
CA CYS A 155 -8.64 -32.20 -9.17
C CYS A 155 -9.38 -31.04 -9.86
N SER A 156 -8.93 -29.83 -9.69
CA SER A 156 -9.54 -28.63 -10.29
C SER A 156 -9.49 -28.57 -11.82
N VAL A 157 -8.69 -29.44 -12.47
CA VAL A 157 -8.55 -29.50 -13.92
C VAL A 157 -9.43 -30.59 -14.53
N CYS A 158 -9.26 -31.84 -14.12
CA CYS A 158 -9.96 -32.97 -14.70
C CYS A 158 -11.23 -33.37 -13.96
N GLN A 159 -11.52 -32.76 -12.80
CA GLN A 159 -12.70 -33.06 -11.96
C GLN A 159 -12.76 -34.51 -11.46
N ASP A 160 -11.65 -35.26 -11.53
CA ASP A 160 -11.58 -36.65 -11.14
C ASP A 160 -11.03 -36.81 -9.71
N GLU A 161 -11.56 -37.79 -8.97
CA GLU A 161 -11.14 -38.18 -7.62
C GLU A 161 -10.16 -39.39 -7.67
N SER A 162 -9.54 -39.65 -8.81
CA SER A 162 -8.74 -40.85 -9.03
C SER A 162 -7.55 -40.97 -8.07
N SER A 163 -7.02 -42.18 -7.94
CA SER A 163 -5.97 -42.65 -7.02
C SER A 163 -4.57 -42.02 -7.19
N SER A 164 -4.43 -40.99 -7.99
CA SER A 164 -3.18 -40.23 -8.19
C SER A 164 -3.03 -39.18 -7.09
N PRO A 165 -1.84 -38.96 -6.55
CA PRO A 165 -1.65 -37.99 -5.48
C PRO A 165 -2.03 -36.56 -5.93
N LEU A 166 -2.88 -35.92 -5.16
CA LEU A 166 -3.25 -34.52 -5.30
C LEU A 166 -2.26 -33.65 -4.54
N ILE A 167 -1.89 -32.51 -5.14
CA ILE A 167 -1.18 -31.42 -4.48
C ILE A 167 -2.13 -30.24 -4.32
N THR A 168 -2.06 -29.56 -3.20
CA THR A 168 -2.94 -28.42 -2.88
C THR A 168 -2.15 -27.12 -2.96
N CYS A 169 -2.71 -26.13 -3.66
CA CYS A 169 -2.16 -24.78 -3.73
C CYS A 169 -2.37 -24.08 -2.38
N VAL A 170 -1.30 -23.49 -1.82
CA VAL A 170 -1.38 -22.80 -0.52
C VAL A 170 -2.14 -21.48 -0.60
N GLU A 171 -2.24 -20.87 -1.78
CA GLU A 171 -2.90 -19.57 -1.98
C GLU A 171 -4.41 -19.71 -2.18
N CYS A 172 -4.84 -20.67 -3.02
CA CYS A 172 -6.26 -20.83 -3.37
C CYS A 172 -6.88 -22.11 -2.86
N GLU A 173 -6.13 -22.93 -2.13
CA GLU A 173 -6.55 -24.22 -1.52
C GLU A 173 -7.11 -25.26 -2.50
N ARG A 174 -6.95 -25.04 -3.81
CA ARG A 174 -7.39 -25.97 -4.85
C ARG A 174 -6.41 -27.12 -5.02
N ALA A 175 -6.95 -28.32 -5.28
CA ALA A 175 -6.17 -29.52 -5.48
C ALA A 175 -5.97 -29.84 -6.97
N TYR A 176 -4.80 -30.42 -7.30
CA TYR A 176 -4.39 -30.72 -8.66
C TYR A 176 -3.62 -32.05 -8.71
N HIS A 177 -3.86 -32.86 -9.73
CA HIS A 177 -2.95 -33.96 -10.03
C HIS A 177 -1.63 -33.43 -10.61
N LEU A 178 -0.52 -34.09 -10.32
CA LEU A 178 0.79 -33.71 -10.85
C LEU A 178 0.83 -33.65 -12.38
N ALA A 179 0.09 -34.58 -13.04
CA ALA A 179 -0.04 -34.62 -14.49
C ALA A 179 -0.99 -33.55 -15.08
N CYS A 180 -1.86 -32.95 -14.27
CA CYS A 180 -2.81 -31.93 -14.70
C CYS A 180 -2.28 -30.50 -14.57
N VAL A 181 -1.11 -30.34 -13.98
CA VAL A 181 -0.45 -29.02 -13.85
C VAL A 181 0.41 -28.75 -15.09
N THR A 182 0.49 -27.50 -15.51
CA THR A 182 1.35 -27.08 -16.64
C THR A 182 2.42 -26.11 -16.14
N PRO A 183 3.71 -26.41 -16.23
CA PRO A 183 4.31 -27.69 -16.69
C PRO A 183 3.99 -28.85 -15.76
N THR A 184 3.92 -30.08 -16.34
CA THR A 184 3.66 -31.30 -15.60
C THR A 184 4.76 -31.57 -14.56
N LEU A 185 4.38 -31.89 -13.34
CA LEU A 185 5.29 -32.21 -12.26
C LEU A 185 5.60 -33.72 -12.24
N SER A 186 6.90 -34.07 -12.17
CA SER A 186 7.34 -35.47 -12.09
C SER A 186 7.25 -36.04 -10.66
N GLN A 187 7.25 -35.18 -9.66
CA GLN A 187 7.17 -35.52 -8.23
C GLN A 187 6.51 -34.39 -7.44
N VAL A 188 6.05 -34.71 -6.25
CA VAL A 188 5.51 -33.70 -5.32
C VAL A 188 6.63 -32.71 -4.96
N PRO A 189 6.46 -31.41 -5.17
CA PRO A 189 7.44 -30.40 -4.81
C PRO A 189 7.80 -30.45 -3.33
N ARG A 190 9.07 -30.21 -2.99
CA ARG A 190 9.51 -30.08 -1.59
C ARG A 190 9.21 -28.64 -1.12
N GLY A 191 8.32 -28.51 -0.16
CA GLY A 191 7.94 -27.21 0.42
C GLY A 191 6.63 -26.67 -0.10
N VAL A 192 6.49 -25.35 -0.08
CA VAL A 192 5.27 -24.63 -0.48
C VAL A 192 5.06 -24.75 -2.01
N TRP A 193 3.86 -25.13 -2.42
CA TRP A 193 3.49 -25.18 -3.83
C TRP A 193 2.33 -24.21 -4.11
N VAL A 194 2.51 -23.42 -5.17
CA VAL A 194 1.54 -22.44 -5.67
C VAL A 194 1.12 -22.86 -7.08
N CYS A 195 -0.19 -22.91 -7.36
CA CYS A 195 -0.67 -23.31 -8.68
C CYS A 195 -0.29 -22.27 -9.75
N PRO A 196 -0.22 -22.64 -11.05
CA PRO A 196 0.18 -21.76 -12.14
C PRO A 196 -0.54 -20.41 -12.15
N THR A 197 -1.86 -20.43 -11.94
CA THR A 197 -2.68 -19.21 -11.92
C THR A 197 -2.31 -18.30 -10.75
N CYS A 198 -2.20 -18.86 -9.54
CA CYS A 198 -1.81 -18.06 -8.37
C CYS A 198 -0.39 -17.54 -8.50
N LEU A 199 0.55 -18.36 -8.99
CA LEU A 199 1.94 -17.94 -9.18
C LEU A 199 2.07 -16.71 -10.10
N VAL A 200 1.29 -16.63 -11.16
CA VAL A 200 1.30 -15.50 -12.10
C VAL A 200 0.62 -14.26 -11.53
N HIS A 201 -0.34 -14.45 -10.60
CA HIS A 201 -1.11 -13.36 -10.00
C HIS A 201 -0.64 -13.00 -8.58
N THR A 202 0.39 -13.65 -8.04
CA THR A 202 0.91 -13.26 -6.74
C THR A 202 1.71 -11.97 -6.85
N GLY A 203 1.37 -11.00 -6.01
CA GLY A 203 2.15 -9.78 -5.81
C GLY A 203 3.23 -9.94 -4.74
N GLY A 204 3.33 -11.13 -4.11
CA GLY A 204 4.15 -11.36 -2.93
C GLY A 204 3.63 -10.62 -1.70
N ASP A 205 4.48 -10.45 -0.70
CA ASP A 205 4.19 -9.71 0.54
C ASP A 205 4.35 -8.19 0.40
N PHE A 206 4.74 -7.71 -0.78
CA PHE A 206 5.02 -6.30 -1.09
C PHE A 206 6.02 -5.64 -0.11
N GLY A 207 6.91 -6.43 0.49
CA GLY A 207 7.89 -5.94 1.46
C GLY A 207 7.32 -5.67 2.85
N PHE A 208 6.16 -6.23 3.18
CA PHE A 208 5.52 -6.10 4.49
C PHE A 208 5.49 -7.44 5.21
N GLU A 209 5.95 -7.45 6.45
CA GLU A 209 5.88 -8.61 7.34
C GLU A 209 5.33 -8.21 8.71
N ASP A 210 4.84 -9.20 9.45
CA ASP A 210 4.46 -9.00 10.84
C ASP A 210 5.70 -8.76 11.70
N GLY A 211 5.70 -7.67 12.45
CA GLY A 211 6.76 -7.30 13.38
C GLY A 211 6.50 -7.80 14.81
N GLU A 212 7.28 -7.29 15.74
CA GLU A 212 7.22 -7.63 17.15
C GLU A 212 6.16 -6.81 17.88
N THR A 213 5.84 -7.24 19.12
CA THR A 213 4.97 -6.49 20.03
C THR A 213 5.82 -5.61 20.95
N HIS A 214 5.51 -4.32 20.99
CA HIS A 214 6.25 -3.32 21.75
C HIS A 214 5.37 -2.59 22.79
N SER A 215 6.03 -2.07 23.83
CA SER A 215 5.54 -0.90 24.57
C SER A 215 6.01 0.37 23.88
N LEU A 216 5.42 1.53 24.21
CA LEU A 216 5.93 2.82 23.71
C LEU A 216 7.41 3.02 24.06
N TYR A 217 7.82 2.64 25.28
CA TYR A 217 9.19 2.78 25.74
C TYR A 217 10.17 1.87 24.99
N SER A 218 9.85 0.58 24.83
CA SER A 218 10.73 -0.36 24.12
C SER A 218 10.87 0.01 22.64
N PHE A 219 9.79 0.49 22.02
CA PHE A 219 9.85 0.95 20.63
C PHE A 219 10.62 2.27 20.48
N TRP A 220 10.46 3.20 21.44
CA TRP A 220 11.28 4.41 21.48
C TRP A 220 12.77 4.11 21.56
N GLN A 221 13.18 3.17 22.45
CA GLN A 221 14.58 2.75 22.56
C GLN A 221 15.10 2.18 21.22
N ARG A 222 14.30 1.34 20.57
CA ARG A 222 14.62 0.77 19.26
C ARG A 222 14.78 1.86 18.18
N CYS A 223 13.85 2.80 18.11
CA CYS A 223 13.89 3.93 17.18
C CYS A 223 15.13 4.81 17.39
N HIS A 224 15.43 5.12 18.63
CA HIS A 224 16.57 5.96 18.97
C HIS A 224 17.91 5.29 18.66
N ALA A 225 18.04 3.98 18.98
CA ALA A 225 19.21 3.20 18.61
C ALA A 225 19.40 3.13 17.10
N PHE A 226 18.32 2.92 16.35
CA PHE A 226 18.34 2.90 14.88
C PHE A 226 18.79 4.24 14.30
N GLU A 227 18.26 5.36 14.79
CA GLU A 227 18.64 6.70 14.35
C GLU A 227 20.13 6.98 14.56
N GLN A 228 20.67 6.62 15.73
CA GLN A 228 22.10 6.77 16.03
C GLN A 228 22.97 5.94 15.11
N ILE A 229 22.69 4.64 14.99
CA ILE A 229 23.43 3.74 14.10
C ILE A 229 23.35 4.22 12.65
N TRP A 230 22.18 4.72 12.23
CA TRP A 230 22.00 5.22 10.87
C TRP A 230 22.82 6.47 10.61
N ALA A 231 22.81 7.43 11.53
CA ALA A 231 23.57 8.65 11.41
C ALA A 231 25.09 8.37 11.31
N GLU A 232 25.60 7.45 12.12
CA GLU A 232 27.01 7.00 12.04
C GLU A 232 27.29 6.32 10.69
N ARG A 233 26.44 5.40 10.25
CA ARG A 233 26.60 4.67 8.99
C ARG A 233 26.56 5.59 7.76
N ALA A 234 25.67 6.57 7.79
CA ALA A 234 25.48 7.54 6.71
C ALA A 234 26.53 8.69 6.73
N GLY A 235 27.43 8.71 7.73
CA GLY A 235 28.42 9.77 7.88
C GLY A 235 27.81 11.12 8.22
N TRP A 236 26.73 11.14 9.00
CA TRP A 236 26.04 12.38 9.42
C TRP A 236 26.67 12.96 10.69
N ASP A 237 27.95 13.27 10.64
CA ASP A 237 28.73 13.76 11.79
C ASP A 237 28.19 15.08 12.38
N ASP A 238 27.49 15.86 11.55
CA ASP A 238 26.87 17.14 11.90
C ASP A 238 25.41 17.03 12.37
N TRP A 239 24.85 15.81 12.44
CA TRP A 239 23.42 15.53 12.68
C TRP A 239 22.80 16.34 13.82
N HIS A 240 23.48 16.40 14.96
CA HIS A 240 22.97 17.11 16.14
C HIS A 240 23.07 18.63 16.05
N SER A 241 23.88 19.17 15.11
CA SER A 241 24.03 20.59 14.90
C SER A 241 23.09 21.20 13.86
N LEU A 242 22.42 20.33 13.07
CA LEU A 242 21.49 20.76 12.03
C LEU A 242 20.21 21.34 12.64
N SER A 243 19.67 22.35 11.95
CA SER A 243 18.30 22.81 12.19
C SER A 243 17.27 21.70 11.90
N LEU A 244 16.07 21.83 12.44
CA LEU A 244 15.00 20.86 12.18
C LEU A 244 14.71 20.68 10.68
N SER A 245 14.65 21.79 9.93
CA SER A 245 14.39 21.73 8.48
C SER A 245 15.50 21.01 7.72
N GLU A 246 16.76 21.26 8.06
CA GLU A 246 17.90 20.57 7.42
C GLU A 246 17.91 19.07 7.72
N ARG A 247 17.49 18.67 8.93
CA ARG A 247 17.31 17.24 9.27
C ARG A 247 16.16 16.63 8.48
N GLU A 248 15.03 17.34 8.39
CA GLU A 248 13.85 16.91 7.61
C GLU A 248 14.24 16.66 6.14
N ASP A 249 14.94 17.60 5.50
CA ASP A 249 15.38 17.48 4.11
C ASP A 249 16.36 16.31 3.93
N ARG A 250 17.28 16.10 4.88
CA ARG A 250 18.27 15.02 4.83
C ARG A 250 17.62 13.63 4.97
N VAL A 251 16.71 13.46 5.92
CA VAL A 251 15.98 12.20 6.11
C VAL A 251 15.10 11.90 4.91
N GLU A 252 14.42 12.90 4.36
CA GLU A 252 13.58 12.72 3.16
C GLU A 252 14.43 12.30 1.95
N ALA A 253 15.56 12.95 1.72
CA ALA A 253 16.47 12.58 0.63
C ALA A 253 16.99 11.16 0.77
N GLU A 254 17.40 10.77 1.98
CA GLU A 254 17.90 9.43 2.29
C GLU A 254 16.82 8.37 2.15
N PHE A 255 15.59 8.64 2.61
CA PHE A 255 14.44 7.75 2.40
C PHE A 255 14.23 7.43 0.93
N TRP A 256 14.19 8.45 0.07
CA TRP A 256 14.01 8.23 -1.36
C TRP A 256 15.20 7.54 -2.01
N ARG A 257 16.42 7.79 -1.53
CA ARG A 257 17.60 7.02 -1.96
C ARG A 257 17.43 5.55 -1.67
N LEU A 258 17.03 5.19 -0.45
CA LEU A 258 16.81 3.80 -0.01
C LEU A 258 15.69 3.11 -0.78
N VAL A 259 14.56 3.77 -0.96
CA VAL A 259 13.42 3.24 -1.73
C VAL A 259 13.82 2.90 -3.18
N HIS A 260 14.78 3.65 -3.76
CA HIS A 260 15.25 3.39 -5.13
C HIS A 260 16.55 2.56 -5.19
N CYS A 261 17.14 2.20 -4.07
CA CYS A 261 18.39 1.42 -4.03
C CYS A 261 18.10 -0.06 -4.23
N MET A 262 18.89 -0.75 -5.10
CA MET A 262 18.77 -2.19 -5.34
C MET A 262 19.63 -3.04 -4.40
N ASP A 263 20.75 -2.47 -3.97
CA ASP A 263 21.83 -3.23 -3.33
C ASP A 263 21.80 -3.09 -1.80
N GLU A 264 20.95 -2.24 -1.26
CA GLU A 264 20.87 -1.95 0.16
C GLU A 264 19.49 -2.31 0.71
N HIS A 265 19.44 -3.32 1.57
CA HIS A 265 18.22 -3.75 2.25
C HIS A 265 18.12 -3.09 3.61
N VAL A 266 17.07 -2.34 3.83
CA VAL A 266 16.77 -1.67 5.09
C VAL A 266 15.35 -1.98 5.50
N ASP A 267 15.23 -2.62 6.65
CA ASP A 267 13.96 -2.94 7.29
C ASP A 267 13.68 -1.91 8.38
N VAL A 268 12.49 -1.37 8.38
CA VAL A 268 11.99 -0.47 9.42
C VAL A 268 10.66 -0.99 9.95
N GLU A 269 10.27 -0.54 11.12
CA GLU A 269 9.02 -0.96 11.75
C GLU A 269 8.04 0.19 11.86
N TYR A 270 6.76 -0.11 11.70
CA TYR A 270 5.68 0.86 11.85
C TYR A 270 4.53 0.26 12.66
N GLY A 271 4.20 0.89 13.78
CA GLY A 271 2.98 0.61 14.52
C GLY A 271 1.81 1.31 13.82
N ALA A 272 1.32 0.71 12.73
CA ALA A 272 0.21 1.24 11.96
C ALA A 272 -1.12 0.60 12.38
N ASP A 273 -2.22 1.33 12.15
CA ASP A 273 -3.60 0.86 12.31
C ASP A 273 -3.89 0.27 13.72
N VAL A 274 -3.30 0.87 14.77
CA VAL A 274 -3.52 0.41 16.14
C VAL A 274 -4.89 0.92 16.62
N HIS A 275 -5.82 0.00 16.79
CA HIS A 275 -7.22 0.31 17.11
C HIS A 275 -7.36 0.92 18.50
N SER A 276 -7.87 2.15 18.59
CA SER A 276 -8.05 2.85 19.87
C SER A 276 -9.06 2.16 20.79
N THR A 277 -10.07 1.51 20.22
CA THR A 277 -11.11 0.78 20.98
C THR A 277 -10.60 -0.44 21.74
N THR A 278 -9.50 -1.03 21.28
CA THR A 278 -8.88 -2.22 21.93
C THR A 278 -7.62 -1.91 22.69
N HIS A 279 -6.90 -0.85 22.34
CA HIS A 279 -5.60 -0.49 22.91
C HIS A 279 -5.63 0.76 23.78
N GLY A 280 -6.75 1.50 23.79
CA GLY A 280 -6.92 2.78 24.48
C GLY A 280 -6.80 3.97 23.53
N HIS A 281 -7.56 5.02 23.82
CA HIS A 281 -7.64 6.25 23.02
C HIS A 281 -6.42 7.14 23.28
N ALA A 282 -5.85 7.72 22.24
CA ALA A 282 -4.73 8.65 22.39
C ALA A 282 -5.21 10.02 22.92
N SER A 283 -6.36 10.48 22.47
CA SER A 283 -7.04 11.67 23.00
C SER A 283 -8.03 11.30 24.12
N PRO A 284 -8.29 12.19 25.09
CA PRO A 284 -9.23 11.95 26.20
C PRO A 284 -10.66 11.73 25.70
N THR A 285 -11.39 10.81 26.31
CA THR A 285 -12.79 10.55 25.99
C THR A 285 -13.71 10.99 27.14
N MET A 286 -14.99 11.20 26.81
CA MET A 286 -16.00 11.50 27.84
C MET A 286 -16.19 10.37 28.83
N GLU A 287 -15.82 9.15 28.46
CA GLU A 287 -15.90 7.98 29.34
C GLU A 287 -14.69 7.90 30.29
N SER A 288 -13.47 8.09 29.76
CA SER A 288 -12.23 7.95 30.54
C SER A 288 -11.90 9.17 31.38
N ASP A 289 -12.18 10.39 30.88
CA ASP A 289 -11.87 11.66 31.55
C ASP A 289 -12.94 12.74 31.27
N PRO A 290 -14.13 12.63 31.86
CA PRO A 290 -15.28 13.52 31.56
C PRO A 290 -15.06 14.98 31.97
N LEU A 291 -14.08 15.27 32.83
CA LEU A 291 -13.75 16.63 33.29
C LEU A 291 -12.70 17.31 32.38
N ASN A 292 -12.07 16.59 31.51
CA ASN A 292 -11.08 17.10 30.59
C ASN A 292 -11.75 18.00 29.52
N VAL A 293 -11.24 19.21 29.38
CA VAL A 293 -11.80 20.16 28.42
C VAL A 293 -11.72 19.67 26.96
N TYR A 294 -10.72 18.88 26.66
CA TYR A 294 -10.53 18.31 25.33
C TYR A 294 -11.42 17.10 25.06
N ALA A 295 -11.92 16.39 26.08
CA ALA A 295 -12.87 15.28 25.89
C ALA A 295 -14.15 15.71 25.14
N ARG A 296 -14.52 16.98 25.20
CA ARG A 296 -15.69 17.58 24.51
C ARG A 296 -15.32 18.44 23.31
N SER A 297 -14.03 18.62 23.04
CA SER A 297 -13.57 19.46 21.93
C SER A 297 -14.02 18.90 20.58
N GLY A 298 -14.46 19.75 19.67
CA GLY A 298 -14.70 19.37 18.27
C GLY A 298 -13.42 18.98 17.51
N TRP A 299 -12.25 19.37 18.02
CA TRP A 299 -10.96 18.97 17.48
C TRP A 299 -10.44 17.64 18.01
N ASN A 300 -11.14 17.04 18.96
CA ASN A 300 -10.84 15.70 19.44
C ASN A 300 -11.26 14.66 18.38
N LEU A 301 -10.36 13.83 17.98
CA LEU A 301 -10.59 12.87 16.90
C LEU A 301 -11.65 11.81 17.26
N ASN A 302 -11.87 11.54 18.55
CA ASN A 302 -12.98 10.69 18.99
C ASN A 302 -14.36 11.34 18.69
N ASN A 303 -14.43 12.67 18.66
CA ASN A 303 -15.67 13.40 18.42
C ASN A 303 -15.88 13.77 16.94
N MET A 304 -14.79 13.87 16.16
CA MET A 304 -14.83 14.38 14.78
C MET A 304 -15.86 13.65 13.89
N PRO A 305 -15.94 12.31 13.89
CA PRO A 305 -16.90 11.58 13.05
C PRO A 305 -18.37 11.87 13.41
N ILE A 306 -18.64 12.22 14.67
CA ILE A 306 -19.99 12.40 15.21
C ILE A 306 -20.39 13.87 15.37
N LEU A 307 -19.57 14.83 14.93
CA LEU A 307 -19.93 16.25 14.92
C LEU A 307 -21.19 16.50 14.07
N ALA A 308 -21.87 17.62 14.35
CA ALA A 308 -23.13 17.95 13.72
C ALA A 308 -23.07 17.97 12.18
N ASP A 309 -21.94 18.40 11.62
CA ASP A 309 -21.73 18.52 10.19
C ASP A 309 -21.11 17.26 9.55
N SER A 310 -20.67 16.27 10.34
CA SER A 310 -20.18 15.00 9.82
C SER A 310 -21.32 14.04 9.51
N LEU A 311 -21.40 13.61 8.26
CA LEU A 311 -22.41 12.65 7.82
C LEU A 311 -22.16 11.23 8.36
N LEU A 312 -20.94 10.90 8.79
CA LEU A 312 -20.62 9.59 9.38
C LEU A 312 -21.37 9.38 10.72
N ARG A 313 -21.84 10.44 11.37
CA ARG A 313 -22.69 10.34 12.59
C ARG A 313 -23.97 9.54 12.39
N TYR A 314 -24.42 9.37 11.14
CA TYR A 314 -25.63 8.62 10.81
C TYR A 314 -25.35 7.14 10.58
N ILE A 315 -24.11 6.71 10.63
CA ILE A 315 -23.71 5.29 10.66
C ILE A 315 -23.99 4.76 12.07
N ARG A 316 -24.73 3.66 12.16
CA ARG A 316 -25.21 3.13 13.45
C ARG A 316 -24.21 2.20 14.14
N SER A 317 -23.27 1.63 13.39
CA SER A 317 -22.22 0.73 13.90
C SER A 317 -20.89 1.47 14.00
N GLU A 318 -20.11 1.15 15.03
CA GLU A 318 -18.73 1.60 15.08
C GLU A 318 -17.91 0.91 13.99
N ILE A 319 -17.16 1.71 13.23
CA ILE A 319 -16.25 1.25 12.20
C ILE A 319 -14.85 1.75 12.56
N SER A 320 -13.97 0.82 12.92
CA SER A 320 -12.59 1.13 13.30
C SER A 320 -11.85 1.84 12.17
N GLY A 321 -11.16 2.94 12.50
CA GLY A 321 -10.50 3.82 11.54
C GLY A 321 -11.40 4.88 10.91
N MET A 322 -12.73 4.64 10.79
CA MET A 322 -13.68 5.59 10.21
C MET A 322 -14.48 6.38 11.24
N THR A 323 -15.07 5.70 12.22
CA THR A 323 -15.87 6.34 13.29
C THR A 323 -15.20 6.25 14.66
N ALA A 324 -14.13 5.45 14.77
CA ALA A 324 -13.24 5.39 15.93
C ALA A 324 -11.79 5.54 15.45
N PRO A 325 -10.97 6.39 16.11
CA PRO A 325 -9.61 6.67 15.64
C PRO A 325 -8.67 5.45 15.68
N TRP A 326 -7.68 5.48 14.81
CA TRP A 326 -6.50 4.64 14.87
C TRP A 326 -5.30 5.42 15.38
N ILE A 327 -4.37 4.72 16.05
CA ILE A 327 -3.10 5.24 16.53
C ILE A 327 -1.98 4.74 15.63
N TYR A 328 -1.02 5.61 15.36
CA TYR A 328 0.14 5.36 14.50
C TYR A 328 1.41 5.71 15.23
N ILE A 329 2.32 4.75 15.38
CA ILE A 329 3.60 4.91 16.07
C ILE A 329 4.72 4.73 15.06
N GLY A 330 5.34 5.83 14.64
CA GLY A 330 6.37 5.87 13.61
C GLY A 330 7.77 5.65 14.12
N MET A 331 8.64 5.23 13.21
CA MET A 331 10.08 5.15 13.34
C MET A 331 10.72 5.85 12.12
N MET A 332 11.98 6.25 12.20
CA MET A 332 12.69 6.85 11.05
C MET A 332 12.55 5.95 9.81
N PHE A 333 12.17 6.57 8.67
CA PHE A 333 11.91 5.94 7.37
C PHE A 333 10.66 5.07 7.29
N SER A 334 9.94 4.78 8.38
CA SER A 334 8.67 4.06 8.24
C SER A 334 7.67 4.91 7.45
N ALA A 335 6.91 4.27 6.56
CA ALA A 335 6.10 4.96 5.56
C ALA A 335 4.65 4.46 5.54
N PHE A 336 3.75 5.34 5.13
CA PHE A 336 2.42 4.97 4.67
C PHE A 336 2.36 5.18 3.16
N CYS A 337 1.99 4.10 2.45
CA CYS A 337 2.00 4.05 1.00
C CYS A 337 0.85 4.85 0.39
N TRP A 338 0.89 5.08 -0.92
CA TRP A 338 -0.13 5.82 -1.65
C TRP A 338 -1.50 5.18 -1.53
N HIS A 339 -2.46 5.95 -1.04
CA HIS A 339 -3.86 5.56 -0.92
C HIS A 339 -4.77 6.77 -0.94
N ASN A 340 -6.02 6.54 -1.19
CA ASN A 340 -7.13 7.41 -0.83
C ASN A 340 -8.00 6.70 0.21
N GLU A 341 -8.75 7.48 0.97
CA GLU A 341 -9.56 6.96 2.06
C GLU A 341 -10.70 6.07 1.58
N ASP A 342 -11.11 5.10 2.41
CA ASP A 342 -12.29 4.30 2.14
C ASP A 342 -13.51 5.22 1.94
N HIS A 343 -14.35 4.86 0.96
CA HIS A 343 -15.46 5.69 0.49
C HIS A 343 -15.07 7.10 0.06
N TYR A 344 -13.79 7.37 -0.21
CA TYR A 344 -13.28 8.70 -0.53
C TYR A 344 -13.65 9.77 0.51
N THR A 345 -13.73 9.39 1.79
CA THR A 345 -14.01 10.33 2.88
C THR A 345 -12.87 11.32 3.07
N TYR A 346 -13.14 12.37 3.83
CA TYR A 346 -12.09 13.15 4.46
C TYR A 346 -11.38 12.32 5.52
N SER A 347 -10.11 12.60 5.78
CA SER A 347 -9.46 12.18 7.01
C SER A 347 -8.79 13.35 7.72
N ILE A 348 -8.59 13.20 9.00
CA ILE A 348 -7.82 14.12 9.84
C ILE A 348 -6.84 13.35 10.68
N ASN A 349 -5.61 13.81 10.70
CA ASN A 349 -4.50 13.23 11.46
C ASN A 349 -3.95 14.28 12.41
N TYR A 350 -3.80 13.95 13.69
CA TYR A 350 -3.18 14.79 14.71
C TYR A 350 -1.90 14.17 15.22
N GLN A 351 -0.83 14.93 15.29
CA GLN A 351 0.42 14.48 15.87
C GLN A 351 0.52 14.92 17.32
N HIS A 352 0.47 13.95 18.24
CA HIS A 352 0.57 14.21 19.68
C HIS A 352 1.98 14.64 20.07
N TRP A 353 3.02 13.94 19.56
CA TRP A 353 4.42 14.23 19.89
C TRP A 353 5.38 13.48 18.96
N GLY A 354 6.67 13.81 19.06
CA GLY A 354 7.76 13.12 18.39
C GLY A 354 8.30 13.83 17.15
N ALA A 355 9.00 13.07 16.31
CA ALA A 355 9.61 13.58 15.10
C ALA A 355 8.58 13.89 14.00
N THR A 356 8.94 14.72 13.08
CA THR A 356 8.10 15.15 11.95
C THR A 356 7.56 13.97 11.15
N LYS A 357 6.31 14.10 10.69
CA LYS A 357 5.71 13.23 9.66
C LYS A 357 5.60 14.05 8.37
N THR A 358 6.31 13.61 7.34
CA THR A 358 6.27 14.22 6.00
C THR A 358 5.15 13.61 5.19
N TRP A 359 4.32 14.46 4.59
CA TRP A 359 3.16 14.10 3.79
C TRP A 359 3.35 14.50 2.34
N TYR A 360 2.87 13.66 1.44
CA TYR A 360 2.67 13.96 0.02
C TYR A 360 1.19 13.84 -0.31
N GLY A 361 0.68 14.75 -1.14
CA GLY A 361 -0.72 14.78 -1.55
C GLY A 361 -0.87 15.04 -3.04
N VAL A 362 -1.80 14.32 -3.66
CA VAL A 362 -2.26 14.53 -5.03
C VAL A 362 -3.72 14.95 -4.98
N PRO A 363 -4.10 16.08 -5.60
CA PRO A 363 -5.49 16.54 -5.60
C PRO A 363 -6.45 15.48 -6.13
N GLY A 364 -7.66 15.40 -5.56
CA GLY A 364 -8.68 14.46 -6.03
C GLY A 364 -9.03 14.61 -7.52
N ALA A 365 -8.90 15.82 -8.07
CA ALA A 365 -9.07 16.07 -9.50
C ALA A 365 -7.99 15.41 -10.39
N ASP A 366 -6.83 15.10 -9.83
CA ASP A 366 -5.72 14.44 -10.53
C ASP A 366 -5.64 12.93 -10.20
N ALA A 367 -6.61 12.38 -9.46
CA ALA A 367 -6.56 11.00 -9.02
C ALA A 367 -6.43 10.02 -10.19
N GLU A 368 -7.22 10.19 -11.26
CA GLU A 368 -7.13 9.34 -12.45
C GLU A 368 -5.81 9.50 -13.21
N ALA A 369 -5.27 10.72 -13.24
CA ALA A 369 -3.95 10.96 -13.85
C ALA A 369 -2.84 10.28 -13.05
N PHE A 370 -2.94 10.28 -11.71
CA PHE A 370 -2.04 9.56 -10.82
C PHE A 370 -2.14 8.04 -11.03
N GLU A 371 -3.36 7.49 -11.09
CA GLU A 371 -3.60 6.06 -11.34
C GLU A 371 -3.01 5.62 -12.68
N ALA A 372 -3.26 6.39 -13.74
CA ALA A 372 -2.70 6.13 -15.06
C ALA A 372 -1.16 6.23 -15.08
N ALA A 373 -0.57 7.14 -14.30
CA ALA A 373 0.88 7.23 -14.14
C ALA A 373 1.45 5.99 -13.45
N MET A 374 0.82 5.54 -12.36
CA MET A 374 1.22 4.32 -11.66
C MET A 374 1.14 3.08 -12.55
N GLU A 375 0.07 2.96 -13.35
CA GLU A 375 -0.09 1.87 -14.31
C GLU A 375 0.99 1.89 -15.42
N ARG A 376 1.37 3.07 -15.91
CA ARG A 376 2.48 3.19 -16.88
C ARG A 376 3.84 2.80 -16.31
N ILE A 377 4.06 3.08 -15.04
CA ILE A 377 5.33 2.78 -14.35
C ILE A 377 5.45 1.27 -14.05
N ALA A 378 4.36 0.62 -13.71
CA ALA A 378 4.34 -0.77 -13.27
C ALA A 378 3.26 -1.60 -13.97
N PRO A 379 3.21 -1.65 -15.33
CA PRO A 379 2.10 -2.26 -16.06
C PRO A 379 1.92 -3.75 -15.75
N GLU A 380 3.01 -4.48 -15.55
CA GLU A 380 2.96 -5.92 -15.23
C GLU A 380 2.35 -6.16 -13.84
N LEU A 381 2.63 -5.27 -12.88
CA LEU A 381 2.10 -5.36 -11.53
C LEU A 381 0.60 -5.08 -11.50
N PHE A 382 0.12 -4.08 -12.26
CA PHE A 382 -1.31 -3.82 -12.41
C PHE A 382 -2.03 -4.91 -13.23
N ALA A 383 -1.35 -5.54 -14.18
CA ALA A 383 -1.91 -6.70 -14.88
C ALA A 383 -2.09 -7.92 -13.94
N ALA A 384 -1.16 -8.11 -13.00
CA ALA A 384 -1.27 -9.16 -11.98
C ALA A 384 -2.26 -8.79 -10.86
N CYS A 385 -2.30 -7.52 -10.47
CA CYS A 385 -3.08 -7.01 -9.35
C CYS A 385 -3.81 -5.70 -9.75
N PRO A 386 -4.99 -5.81 -10.43
CA PRO A 386 -5.71 -4.64 -10.93
C PRO A 386 -6.20 -3.66 -9.85
N ASP A 387 -6.30 -4.11 -8.60
CA ASP A 387 -6.69 -3.33 -7.44
C ASP A 387 -5.50 -2.88 -6.58
N LEU A 388 -4.28 -2.89 -7.12
CA LEU A 388 -3.02 -2.60 -6.41
C LEU A 388 -3.09 -1.33 -5.55
N LEU A 389 -3.65 -0.25 -6.06
CA LEU A 389 -3.78 1.01 -5.31
C LEU A 389 -4.79 0.96 -4.16
N LEU A 390 -5.60 -0.10 -4.07
CA LEU A 390 -6.46 -0.36 -2.93
C LEU A 390 -5.77 -1.22 -1.85
N GLN A 391 -4.55 -1.72 -2.12
CA GLN A 391 -3.78 -2.58 -1.19
C GLN A 391 -2.79 -1.81 -0.31
N LEU A 392 -2.61 -0.48 -0.54
CA LEU A 392 -1.79 0.39 0.32
C LEU A 392 -0.29 0.00 0.41
N VAL A 393 0.29 -0.51 -0.68
CA VAL A 393 1.60 -1.19 -0.64
C VAL A 393 2.69 -0.56 -1.51
N THR A 394 2.41 0.54 -2.21
CA THR A 394 3.37 1.12 -3.17
C THR A 394 3.65 2.60 -2.93
N MET A 395 4.89 3.00 -3.27
CA MET A 395 5.36 4.39 -3.24
C MET A 395 5.75 4.85 -4.65
N MET A 396 5.47 6.13 -4.94
CA MET A 396 5.98 6.88 -6.10
C MET A 396 6.66 8.15 -5.57
N SER A 397 7.92 8.36 -5.94
CA SER A 397 8.63 9.55 -5.50
C SER A 397 8.12 10.84 -6.16
N PRO A 398 8.28 12.01 -5.50
CA PRO A 398 7.93 13.31 -6.09
C PRO A 398 8.65 13.59 -7.42
N ALA A 399 9.89 13.11 -7.58
CA ALA A 399 10.65 13.23 -8.82
C ALA A 399 10.00 12.44 -9.95
N LEU A 400 9.57 11.21 -9.67
CA LEU A 400 8.89 10.34 -10.61
C LEU A 400 7.50 10.89 -10.98
N ALA A 401 6.72 11.34 -10.01
CA ALA A 401 5.42 11.98 -10.25
C ALA A 401 5.54 13.20 -11.18
N ARG A 402 6.55 14.04 -10.97
CA ARG A 402 6.83 15.19 -11.83
C ARG A 402 7.18 14.76 -13.26
N ARG A 403 7.97 13.70 -13.44
CA ARG A 403 8.31 13.13 -14.76
C ARG A 403 7.05 12.66 -15.49
N GLU A 404 6.11 12.07 -14.76
CA GLU A 404 4.84 11.58 -15.29
C GLU A 404 3.76 12.67 -15.43
N GLY A 405 4.07 13.92 -15.11
CA GLY A 405 3.15 15.05 -15.23
C GLY A 405 2.06 15.12 -14.15
N VAL A 406 2.23 14.42 -13.04
CA VAL A 406 1.30 14.43 -11.91
C VAL A 406 1.65 15.58 -10.96
N ARG A 407 0.65 16.38 -10.59
CA ARG A 407 0.82 17.41 -9.55
C ARG A 407 0.86 16.76 -8.17
N MET A 408 1.93 17.03 -7.44
CA MET A 408 2.13 16.51 -6.10
C MET A 408 2.58 17.64 -5.18
N TYR A 409 2.03 17.67 -3.99
CA TYR A 409 2.32 18.67 -2.96
C TYR A 409 2.82 17.97 -1.70
N ALA A 410 3.64 18.67 -0.91
CA ALA A 410 4.20 18.12 0.32
C ALA A 410 4.00 19.09 1.49
N CYS A 411 3.89 18.54 2.69
CA CYS A 411 3.97 19.29 3.93
C CYS A 411 4.58 18.47 5.06
N ASN A 412 5.25 19.15 5.99
CA ASN A 412 5.79 18.58 7.20
C ASN A 412 4.82 18.83 8.36
N GLN A 413 4.27 17.78 8.95
CA GLN A 413 3.46 17.79 10.15
C GLN A 413 4.38 17.63 11.36
N ARG A 414 4.27 18.54 12.33
CA ARG A 414 5.03 18.54 13.57
C ARG A 414 4.12 18.34 14.77
N PRO A 415 4.62 18.09 15.98
CA PRO A 415 3.80 17.95 17.18
C PRO A 415 2.76 19.07 17.33
N ASN A 416 1.57 18.71 17.75
CA ASN A 416 0.40 19.56 17.91
C ASN A 416 -0.19 20.15 16.61
N GLU A 417 0.23 19.66 15.44
CA GLU A 417 -0.35 20.05 14.16
C GLU A 417 -1.32 18.99 13.65
N PHE A 418 -2.28 19.42 12.83
CA PHE A 418 -3.19 18.53 12.10
C PHE A 418 -2.83 18.53 10.61
N VAL A 419 -3.10 17.38 9.97
CA VAL A 419 -3.19 17.28 8.51
C VAL A 419 -4.58 16.73 8.16
N VAL A 420 -5.25 17.41 7.23
CA VAL A 420 -6.53 16.99 6.65
C VAL A 420 -6.28 16.51 5.24
N THR A 421 -6.85 15.36 4.89
CA THR A 421 -6.90 14.88 3.50
C THR A 421 -8.32 15.07 2.95
N TYR A 422 -8.41 15.49 1.70
CA TYR A 422 -9.68 15.76 1.04
C TYR A 422 -10.24 14.56 0.30
N PRO A 423 -11.54 14.51 0.00
CA PRO A 423 -12.17 13.44 -0.75
C PRO A 423 -11.42 13.09 -2.03
N LYS A 424 -11.23 11.77 -2.26
CA LYS A 424 -10.58 11.21 -3.45
C LYS A 424 -9.08 11.56 -3.59
N ALA A 425 -8.52 12.44 -2.74
CA ALA A 425 -7.11 12.81 -2.79
C ALA A 425 -6.22 11.63 -2.44
N TYR A 426 -5.26 11.30 -3.30
CA TYR A 426 -4.20 10.36 -2.96
C TYR A 426 -3.21 11.01 -2.02
N HIS A 427 -2.78 10.25 -1.01
CA HIS A 427 -1.76 10.72 -0.09
C HIS A 427 -0.85 9.58 0.38
N SER A 428 0.36 9.94 0.74
CA SER A 428 1.39 9.06 1.29
C SER A 428 2.37 9.86 2.11
N GLY A 429 3.33 9.20 2.74
CA GLY A 429 4.36 9.92 3.49
C GLY A 429 5.30 9.01 4.26
N LEU A 430 6.18 9.64 5.04
CA LEU A 430 7.18 8.98 5.86
C LEU A 430 7.28 9.61 7.24
N ASN A 431 7.74 8.84 8.20
CA ASN A 431 8.08 9.31 9.54
C ASN A 431 9.57 9.63 9.60
N GLN A 432 9.91 10.80 10.14
CA GLN A 432 11.28 11.29 10.27
C GLN A 432 12.02 10.69 11.47
N GLY A 433 11.29 10.00 12.36
CA GLY A 433 11.77 9.37 13.58
C GLY A 433 10.60 8.86 14.41
N PHE A 434 10.86 8.60 15.70
CA PHE A 434 9.83 8.17 16.64
C PHE A 434 8.78 9.27 16.81
N ASN A 435 7.53 8.95 16.47
CA ASN A 435 6.38 9.85 16.63
C ASN A 435 5.12 9.06 16.98
N LEU A 436 4.10 9.78 17.45
CA LEU A 436 2.78 9.21 17.67
C LEU A 436 1.72 10.15 17.11
N ASN A 437 0.90 9.58 16.23
CA ASN A 437 -0.23 10.24 15.60
C ASN A 437 -1.52 9.49 15.90
N GLU A 438 -2.63 10.21 15.81
CA GLU A 438 -3.98 9.68 15.85
C GLU A 438 -4.71 10.15 14.59
N ALA A 439 -5.51 9.28 13.96
CA ALA A 439 -6.24 9.63 12.75
C ALA A 439 -7.64 9.04 12.72
N VAL A 440 -8.57 9.73 12.09
CA VAL A 440 -9.95 9.30 11.92
C VAL A 440 -10.54 9.92 10.65
N ASN A 441 -11.54 9.25 10.06
CA ASN A 441 -12.28 9.77 8.93
C ASN A 441 -13.47 10.64 9.40
N PHE A 442 -13.92 11.52 8.52
CA PHE A 442 -15.16 12.28 8.65
C PHE A 442 -15.71 12.60 7.26
N ALA A 443 -16.97 13.01 7.18
CA ALA A 443 -17.59 13.33 5.89
C ALA A 443 -18.48 14.55 6.01
N LEU A 444 -18.16 15.61 5.28
CA LEU A 444 -19.01 16.79 5.14
C LEU A 444 -20.04 16.57 4.02
N PRO A 445 -21.12 17.35 3.94
CA PRO A 445 -22.16 17.15 2.93
C PRO A 445 -21.68 17.16 1.47
N ASP A 446 -20.64 17.92 1.15
CA ASP A 446 -20.03 17.99 -0.19
C ASP A 446 -19.31 16.72 -0.65
N TRP A 447 -19.02 15.78 0.29
CA TRP A 447 -18.42 14.49 0.01
C TRP A 447 -19.38 13.49 -0.68
N VAL A 448 -20.69 13.66 -0.56
CA VAL A 448 -21.69 12.63 -0.93
C VAL A 448 -21.47 12.05 -2.33
N MET A 449 -21.20 12.91 -3.31
CA MET A 449 -20.98 12.45 -4.70
C MET A 449 -19.63 11.75 -4.88
N ASP A 450 -18.60 12.10 -4.13
CA ASP A 450 -17.31 11.39 -4.13
C ASP A 450 -17.50 10.00 -3.51
N GLY A 451 -18.27 9.88 -2.43
CA GLY A 451 -18.62 8.59 -1.82
C GLY A 451 -19.35 7.66 -2.78
N LEU A 452 -20.31 8.18 -3.55
CA LEU A 452 -21.00 7.42 -4.59
C LEU A 452 -20.03 6.98 -5.70
N ALA A 453 -19.12 7.84 -6.14
CA ALA A 453 -18.10 7.50 -7.13
C ALA A 453 -17.17 6.37 -6.63
N CYS A 454 -16.81 6.39 -5.34
CA CYS A 454 -16.01 5.33 -4.72
C CYS A 454 -16.76 3.97 -4.71
N VAL A 455 -18.05 3.95 -4.38
CA VAL A 455 -18.85 2.72 -4.44
C VAL A 455 -18.86 2.13 -5.85
N ARG A 456 -19.00 2.95 -6.88
CA ARG A 456 -18.91 2.51 -8.29
C ARG A 456 -17.54 1.91 -8.62
N ARG A 457 -16.47 2.47 -8.06
CA ARG A 457 -15.13 1.90 -8.17
C ARG A 457 -15.02 0.55 -7.46
N TYR A 458 -15.56 0.41 -6.25
CA TYR A 458 -15.60 -0.87 -5.54
C TYR A 458 -16.34 -1.94 -6.36
N GLN A 459 -17.47 -1.60 -6.97
CA GLN A 459 -18.21 -2.51 -7.86
C GLN A 459 -17.36 -3.00 -9.04
N LYS A 460 -16.59 -2.09 -9.67
CA LYS A 460 -15.68 -2.43 -10.78
C LYS A 460 -14.62 -3.46 -10.38
N HIS A 461 -14.15 -3.43 -9.14
CA HIS A 461 -13.12 -4.33 -8.62
C HIS A 461 -13.68 -5.45 -7.74
N ALA A 462 -15.01 -5.65 -7.72
CA ALA A 462 -15.70 -6.62 -6.87
C ALA A 462 -15.32 -6.51 -5.38
N ARG A 463 -14.94 -5.30 -4.92
CA ARG A 463 -14.59 -5.00 -3.53
C ARG A 463 -15.84 -4.71 -2.72
N GLN A 464 -15.92 -5.30 -1.55
CA GLN A 464 -17.01 -5.02 -0.61
C GLN A 464 -16.80 -3.63 0.02
N PRO A 465 -17.84 -2.75 0.03
CA PRO A 465 -17.77 -1.47 0.72
C PRO A 465 -17.75 -1.65 2.23
N VAL A 466 -17.15 -0.70 2.95
CA VAL A 466 -17.06 -0.72 4.42
C VAL A 466 -18.42 -0.48 5.07
N PHE A 467 -19.27 0.29 4.42
CA PHE A 467 -20.67 0.51 4.79
C PHE A 467 -21.55 0.71 3.54
N SER A 468 -22.86 0.58 3.69
CA SER A 468 -23.79 0.87 2.59
C SER A 468 -23.97 2.37 2.40
N HIS A 469 -23.55 2.90 1.25
CA HIS A 469 -23.75 4.31 0.91
C HIS A 469 -25.24 4.67 0.80
N ASP A 470 -26.04 3.80 0.19
CA ASP A 470 -27.48 4.00 0.03
C ASP A 470 -28.20 3.98 1.38
N GLU A 471 -27.85 3.08 2.30
CA GLU A 471 -28.38 3.07 3.66
C GLU A 471 -28.03 4.38 4.42
N LEU A 472 -26.81 4.87 4.26
CA LEU A 472 -26.38 6.14 4.83
C LEU A 472 -27.21 7.29 4.27
N LEU A 473 -27.42 7.38 2.95
CA LEU A 473 -28.26 8.40 2.33
C LEU A 473 -29.69 8.41 2.90
N VAL A 474 -30.30 7.23 3.02
CA VAL A 474 -31.64 7.09 3.63
C VAL A 474 -31.64 7.54 5.09
N SER A 475 -30.62 7.12 5.86
CA SER A 475 -30.49 7.50 7.28
C SER A 475 -30.36 9.02 7.44
N ILE A 476 -29.55 9.67 6.60
CA ILE A 476 -29.39 11.14 6.61
C ILE A 476 -30.72 11.80 6.26
N ALA A 477 -31.39 11.36 5.20
CA ALA A 477 -32.67 11.97 4.77
C ALA A 477 -33.76 11.86 5.82
N LEU A 478 -33.78 10.80 6.62
CA LEU A 478 -34.78 10.62 7.70
C LEU A 478 -34.49 11.47 8.95
N HIS A 479 -33.21 11.78 9.20
CA HIS A 479 -32.80 12.35 10.50
C HIS A 479 -32.14 13.74 10.41
N ASN A 480 -31.76 14.21 9.22
CA ASN A 480 -31.18 15.54 9.01
C ASN A 480 -32.23 16.50 8.42
N GLN A 481 -32.41 17.66 9.04
CA GLN A 481 -33.37 18.68 8.62
C GLN A 481 -32.69 19.93 8.01
N GLN A 482 -31.39 19.90 7.80
CA GLN A 482 -30.66 21.06 7.27
C GLN A 482 -30.80 21.13 5.74
N LEU A 483 -31.32 22.27 5.26
CA LEU A 483 -31.49 22.53 3.82
C LEU A 483 -30.19 22.44 3.05
N HIS A 484 -29.08 22.89 3.62
CA HIS A 484 -27.75 22.79 3.04
C HIS A 484 -27.36 21.33 2.78
N THR A 485 -27.53 20.44 3.75
CA THR A 485 -27.26 19.00 3.59
C THR A 485 -28.17 18.39 2.53
N ALA A 486 -29.46 18.69 2.55
CA ALA A 486 -30.41 18.20 1.55
C ALA A 486 -30.01 18.57 0.12
N ALA A 487 -29.46 19.76 -0.11
CA ALA A 487 -29.02 20.22 -1.42
C ALA A 487 -27.85 19.33 -1.96
N TRP A 488 -26.94 18.89 -1.09
CA TRP A 488 -25.85 17.98 -1.47
C TRP A 488 -26.30 16.54 -1.65
N LEU A 489 -27.30 16.09 -0.88
CA LEU A 489 -27.85 14.73 -0.99
C LEU A 489 -28.69 14.51 -2.24
N HIS A 490 -29.35 15.54 -2.74
CA HIS A 490 -30.36 15.42 -3.79
C HIS A 490 -29.89 14.65 -5.03
N PRO A 491 -28.70 14.96 -5.65
CA PRO A 491 -28.25 14.24 -6.83
C PRO A 491 -27.96 12.76 -6.57
N ALA A 492 -27.39 12.42 -5.41
CA ALA A 492 -27.12 11.05 -5.02
C ALA A 492 -28.40 10.26 -4.76
N PHE A 493 -29.41 10.93 -4.17
CA PHE A 493 -30.72 10.34 -3.93
C PHE A 493 -31.48 10.06 -5.23
N GLU A 494 -31.44 10.97 -6.20
CA GLU A 494 -32.00 10.75 -7.53
C GLU A 494 -31.33 9.56 -8.22
N ASP A 495 -30.01 9.48 -8.20
CA ASP A 495 -29.26 8.32 -8.75
C ASP A 495 -29.68 7.00 -8.07
N MET A 496 -29.77 7.00 -6.75
CA MET A 496 -30.20 5.82 -5.99
C MET A 496 -31.61 5.37 -6.40
N VAL A 497 -32.58 6.29 -6.47
CA VAL A 497 -33.95 5.99 -6.88
C VAL A 497 -34.02 5.45 -8.30
N GLN A 498 -33.28 6.04 -9.24
CA GLN A 498 -33.24 5.57 -10.63
C GLN A 498 -32.64 4.18 -10.75
N ARG A 499 -31.57 3.87 -10.01
CA ARG A 499 -30.96 2.53 -9.97
C ARG A 499 -31.92 1.49 -9.39
N GLU A 500 -32.64 1.84 -8.34
CA GLU A 500 -33.60 0.97 -7.68
C GLU A 500 -34.82 0.66 -8.58
N ILE A 501 -35.34 1.66 -9.29
CA ILE A 501 -36.43 1.47 -10.27
C ILE A 501 -35.94 0.54 -11.40
N HIS A 502 -34.80 0.83 -12.01
CA HIS A 502 -34.23 0.03 -13.11
C HIS A 502 -33.88 -1.42 -12.70
N GLY A 503 -33.52 -1.64 -11.45
CA GLY A 503 -33.16 -2.98 -10.95
C GLY A 503 -34.39 -3.82 -10.60
N ARG A 504 -35.60 -3.21 -10.52
CA ARG A 504 -36.87 -3.94 -10.26
C ARG A 504 -37.68 -4.22 -11.51
N ASP A 505 -37.39 -3.49 -12.60
CA ASP A 505 -37.96 -3.76 -13.94
C ASP A 505 -37.18 -4.87 -14.68
#